data_810be0e34078b9ec06eaf60650bbd661
#
_entry.id   810be0e34078b9ec06eaf60650bbd661
#
_cell.length_a   1.000
_cell.length_b   1.000
_cell.length_c   1.000
_cell.angle_alpha   90.00
_cell.angle_beta   90.00
_cell.angle_gamma   90.00
#
_symmetry.space_group_name_H-M   'P 1'
#
loop_
_entity.id
_entity.type
_entity.pdbx_description
1 polymer ?
#
loop_
_entity_poly.entity_id
_entity_poly.type
_entity_poly.pdbx_seq_one_letter_code
_entity_poly.pdbx_strand_id
1 'polypeptide(L)'
;NIFSPLWCKVETFNQSLQLSDQDPYDYAKAERLFPESKKVKVEFAFTAGQQDHGTLEIELTDGKGMPCLRIMLDSTGSILTKQGYRNKSLGKYKANEKMIVTIELNAASRFYTVSLNGSKPANNICFAPVASVERIVFRTGRIRHFPDAETPTDQSYDLFNTEVPVKNARYSIHYLKTKTLP
;
A
#
# COMPACT_ATOMS: atom_id res chain seq x y z
N ASN A 1 -13.33 0.77 -6.49
CA ASN A 1 -12.74 0.62 -7.83
C ASN A 1 -11.74 -0.54 -7.85
N ILE A 2 -11.70 -1.28 -8.95
CA ILE A 2 -10.81 -2.42 -9.17
C ILE A 2 -10.12 -2.23 -10.50
N PHE A 3 -8.81 -2.52 -10.55
CA PHE A 3 -8.03 -2.65 -11.79
C PHE A 3 -7.32 -4.01 -11.76
N SER A 4 -7.49 -4.80 -12.84
CA SER A 4 -7.09 -6.20 -12.91
C SER A 4 -6.76 -6.59 -14.35
N PRO A 5 -5.59 -6.18 -14.87
CA PRO A 5 -5.16 -6.50 -16.24
C PRO A 5 -4.71 -7.97 -16.36
N LEU A 6 -4.21 -8.36 -17.53
CA LEU A 6 -4.01 -9.71 -18.05
C LEU A 6 -3.55 -10.78 -17.02
N TRP A 7 -2.44 -10.56 -16.31
CA TRP A 7 -1.90 -11.51 -15.32
C TRP A 7 -2.09 -11.06 -13.88
N CYS A 8 -2.95 -10.07 -13.68
CA CYS A 8 -3.35 -9.58 -12.38
C CYS A 8 -4.80 -9.94 -12.09
N LYS A 9 -5.13 -10.18 -10.83
CA LYS A 9 -6.48 -10.53 -10.44
C LYS A 9 -6.86 -9.89 -9.11
N VAL A 10 -8.10 -9.37 -9.04
CA VAL A 10 -8.73 -8.92 -7.81
C VAL A 10 -10.05 -9.65 -7.68
N GLU A 11 -10.20 -10.45 -6.63
CA GLU A 11 -11.38 -11.27 -6.42
C GLU A 11 -11.73 -11.41 -4.94
N THR A 12 -12.95 -11.82 -4.65
CA THR A 12 -13.33 -12.26 -3.31
C THR A 12 -13.04 -13.75 -3.17
N PHE A 13 -12.21 -14.11 -2.20
CA PHE A 13 -11.85 -15.48 -1.92
C PHE A 13 -11.85 -15.73 -0.40
N ASN A 14 -12.55 -16.75 0.08
CA ASN A 14 -12.67 -17.10 1.50
C ASN A 14 -12.96 -15.88 2.41
N GLN A 15 -13.97 -15.09 2.05
CA GLN A 15 -14.41 -13.88 2.76
C GLN A 15 -13.32 -12.79 2.89
N SER A 16 -12.32 -12.82 2.05
CA SER A 16 -11.28 -11.79 1.94
C SER A 16 -11.21 -11.24 0.52
N LEU A 17 -10.72 -10.01 0.38
CA LEU A 17 -10.35 -9.46 -0.91
C LEU A 17 -8.94 -9.94 -1.23
N GLN A 18 -8.78 -10.73 -2.28
CA GLN A 18 -7.49 -11.22 -2.73
C GLN A 18 -7.01 -10.42 -3.94
N LEU A 19 -5.78 -9.94 -3.86
CA LEU A 19 -5.02 -9.41 -4.99
C LEU A 19 -3.95 -10.44 -5.34
N SER A 20 -3.88 -10.84 -6.61
CA SER A 20 -2.81 -11.67 -7.13
C SER A 20 -2.17 -11.04 -8.36
N ASP A 21 -0.86 -11.22 -8.49
CA ASP A 21 -0.05 -10.54 -9.48
C ASP A 21 1.04 -11.48 -9.99
N GLN A 22 1.02 -11.71 -11.31
CA GLN A 22 2.04 -12.40 -12.08
C GLN A 22 2.54 -11.53 -13.23
N ASP A 23 2.13 -10.26 -13.26
CA ASP A 23 2.50 -9.35 -14.33
C ASP A 23 3.84 -8.68 -13.99
N PRO A 24 4.83 -8.74 -14.89
CA PRO A 24 6.10 -8.06 -14.66
C PRO A 24 6.01 -6.53 -14.80
N TYR A 25 4.93 -6.01 -15.38
CA TYR A 25 4.77 -4.60 -15.73
C TYR A 25 3.54 -3.95 -15.08
N ASP A 26 2.39 -4.58 -15.18
CA ASP A 26 1.14 -4.10 -14.64
C ASP A 26 0.94 -4.50 -13.17
N TYR A 27 -0.23 -4.26 -12.62
CA TYR A 27 -0.53 -4.46 -11.21
C TYR A 27 -2.01 -4.75 -10.97
N ALA A 28 -2.32 -5.46 -9.91
CA ALA A 28 -3.67 -5.54 -9.36
C ALA A 28 -3.90 -4.36 -8.41
N LYS A 29 -5.05 -3.70 -8.51
CA LYS A 29 -5.41 -2.57 -7.63
C LYS A 29 -6.84 -2.71 -7.14
N ALA A 30 -7.04 -2.48 -5.84
CA ALA A 30 -8.33 -2.30 -5.22
C ALA A 30 -8.36 -0.99 -4.44
N GLU A 31 -9.43 -0.22 -4.60
CA GLU A 31 -9.62 1.08 -3.96
C GLU A 31 -10.98 1.14 -3.29
N ARG A 32 -11.01 1.58 -2.05
CA ARG A 32 -12.23 1.82 -1.28
C ARG A 32 -12.30 3.29 -0.86
N LEU A 33 -13.44 3.93 -1.13
CA LEU A 33 -13.76 5.26 -0.66
C LEU A 33 -14.32 5.20 0.77
N PHE A 34 -14.07 6.25 1.52
CA PHE A 34 -14.70 6.54 2.82
C PHE A 34 -14.98 8.04 2.92
N PRO A 35 -15.79 8.51 3.88
CA PRO A 35 -16.07 9.93 4.03
C PRO A 35 -14.79 10.75 4.16
N GLU A 36 -14.69 11.84 3.40
CA GLU A 36 -13.56 12.77 3.45
C GLU A 36 -13.25 13.18 4.89
N SER A 37 -12.01 13.04 5.29
CA SER A 37 -11.60 13.19 6.69
C SER A 37 -10.23 13.84 6.82
N LYS A 38 -10.14 14.85 7.70
CA LYS A 38 -8.85 15.45 8.10
C LYS A 38 -8.09 14.58 9.09
N LYS A 39 -8.84 13.85 9.92
CA LYS A 39 -8.29 12.90 10.87
C LYS A 39 -9.03 11.57 10.73
N VAL A 40 -8.32 10.49 10.53
CA VAL A 40 -8.90 9.17 10.30
C VAL A 40 -8.11 8.08 11.01
N LYS A 41 -8.83 7.12 11.57
CA LYS A 41 -8.28 5.83 11.97
C LYS A 41 -8.67 4.77 10.94
N VAL A 42 -7.68 4.05 10.45
CA VAL A 42 -7.85 2.94 9.53
C VAL A 42 -7.26 1.69 10.17
N GLU A 43 -8.01 0.61 10.17
CA GLU A 43 -7.56 -0.70 10.62
C GLU A 43 -7.87 -1.72 9.55
N PHE A 44 -6.90 -2.53 9.18
CA PHE A 44 -7.09 -3.66 8.29
C PHE A 44 -6.23 -4.84 8.70
N ALA A 45 -6.64 -6.03 8.29
CA ALA A 45 -5.82 -7.22 8.43
C ALA A 45 -5.49 -7.80 7.07
N PHE A 46 -4.26 -8.23 6.89
CA PHE A 46 -3.82 -8.89 5.67
C PHE A 46 -3.05 -10.17 5.95
N THR A 47 -2.95 -11.00 4.91
CA THR A 47 -2.02 -12.14 4.82
C THR A 47 -1.34 -12.07 3.46
N ALA A 48 -0.01 -12.15 3.43
CA ALA A 48 0.76 -12.34 2.21
C ALA A 48 1.02 -13.85 2.03
N GLY A 49 0.79 -14.39 0.84
CA GLY A 49 1.08 -15.80 0.53
C GLY A 49 2.58 -16.10 0.40
N GLN A 50 3.39 -15.07 0.33
CA GLN A 50 4.84 -15.12 0.12
C GLN A 50 5.53 -13.98 0.88
N GLN A 51 6.86 -14.05 1.00
CA GLN A 51 7.69 -12.98 1.58
C GLN A 51 9.01 -12.76 0.83
N ASP A 52 9.24 -13.52 -0.24
CA ASP A 52 10.48 -13.57 -1.02
C ASP A 52 10.32 -12.94 -2.42
N HIS A 53 9.13 -12.54 -2.79
CA HIS A 53 8.82 -11.91 -4.07
C HIS A 53 7.51 -11.12 -4.00
N GLY A 54 7.26 -10.30 -5.03
CA GLY A 54 6.13 -9.40 -5.10
C GLY A 54 6.23 -8.21 -4.14
N THR A 55 5.36 -7.25 -4.33
CA THR A 55 5.22 -6.05 -3.48
C THR A 55 3.75 -5.71 -3.31
N LEU A 56 3.39 -5.12 -2.18
CA LEU A 56 2.07 -4.52 -1.95
C LEU A 56 2.28 -3.09 -1.44
N GLU A 57 1.73 -2.14 -2.16
CA GLU A 57 1.67 -0.73 -1.78
C GLU A 57 0.29 -0.43 -1.18
N ILE A 58 0.28 0.23 -0.04
CA ILE A 58 -0.94 0.62 0.67
C ILE A 58 -0.89 2.12 0.88
N GLU A 59 -1.88 2.84 0.34
CA GLU A 59 -1.90 4.29 0.35
C GLU A 59 -3.21 4.83 0.94
N LEU A 60 -3.12 5.95 1.67
CA LEU A 60 -4.25 6.83 1.94
C LEU A 60 -4.11 8.06 1.06
N THR A 61 -5.12 8.33 0.24
CA THR A 61 -5.07 9.40 -0.76
C THR A 61 -6.21 10.40 -0.57
N ASP A 62 -5.98 11.61 -1.08
CA ASP A 62 -7.05 12.61 -1.24
C ASP A 62 -7.96 12.28 -2.43
N GLY A 63 -8.97 13.12 -2.67
CA GLY A 63 -9.90 12.99 -3.78
C GLY A 63 -9.29 13.10 -5.17
N LYS A 64 -8.08 13.64 -5.28
CA LYS A 64 -7.32 13.74 -6.53
C LYS A 64 -6.36 12.57 -6.74
N GLY A 65 -6.24 11.66 -5.76
CA GLY A 65 -5.34 10.53 -5.81
C GLY A 65 -3.92 10.81 -5.30
N MET A 66 -3.68 12.00 -4.67
CA MET A 66 -2.39 12.32 -4.07
C MET A 66 -2.19 11.49 -2.79
N PRO A 67 -1.12 10.67 -2.69
CA PRO A 67 -0.89 9.84 -1.52
C PRO A 67 -0.37 10.68 -0.35
N CYS A 68 -1.14 10.70 0.75
CA CYS A 68 -0.70 11.28 2.01
C CYS A 68 0.37 10.42 2.69
N LEU A 69 0.15 9.12 2.69
CA LEU A 69 1.09 8.12 3.21
C LEU A 69 1.15 6.91 2.30
N ARG A 70 2.27 6.19 2.38
CA ARG A 70 2.49 4.94 1.67
C ARG A 70 3.16 3.94 2.59
N ILE A 71 2.57 2.77 2.74
CA ILE A 71 3.14 1.60 3.40
C ILE A 71 3.42 0.57 2.32
N MET A 72 4.59 -0.07 2.38
CA MET A 72 5.05 -1.03 1.39
C MET A 72 5.39 -2.35 2.07
N LEU A 73 4.89 -3.44 1.53
CA LEU A 73 5.41 -4.78 1.76
C LEU A 73 6.37 -5.10 0.63
N ASP A 74 7.63 -5.34 0.95
CA ASP A 74 8.63 -5.63 -0.06
C ASP A 74 8.95 -7.13 -0.19
N SER A 75 9.71 -7.48 -1.20
CA SER A 75 10.14 -8.86 -1.49
C SER A 75 11.17 -9.42 -0.52
N THR A 76 11.51 -8.71 0.56
CA THR A 76 12.42 -9.18 1.62
C THR A 76 11.69 -9.50 2.92
N GLY A 77 10.34 -9.45 2.90
CA GLY A 77 9.51 -9.63 4.09
C GLY A 77 9.47 -8.40 5.00
N SER A 78 9.89 -7.23 4.50
CA SER A 78 9.89 -5.99 5.28
C SER A 78 8.60 -5.20 5.08
N ILE A 79 8.16 -4.52 6.13
CA ILE A 79 7.11 -3.51 6.10
C ILE A 79 7.78 -2.16 6.24
N LEU A 80 7.67 -1.35 5.20
CA LEU A 80 8.31 -0.04 5.10
C LEU A 80 7.27 1.06 5.03
N THR A 81 7.63 2.28 5.40
CA THR A 81 6.86 3.47 5.09
C THR A 81 7.74 4.55 4.46
N LYS A 82 7.16 5.34 3.58
CA LYS A 82 7.83 6.44 2.91
C LYS A 82 7.86 7.67 3.83
N GLN A 83 9.05 8.23 4.04
CA GLN A 83 9.25 9.51 4.72
C GLN A 83 10.07 10.43 3.81
N GLY A 84 9.38 11.31 3.06
CA GLY A 84 10.03 12.01 1.96
C GLY A 84 10.63 11.00 0.98
N TYR A 85 11.93 11.15 0.68
CA TYR A 85 12.63 10.22 -0.24
C TYR A 85 13.13 8.93 0.43
N ARG A 86 13.05 8.81 1.75
CA ARG A 86 13.61 7.67 2.50
C ARG A 86 12.52 6.68 2.88
N ASN A 87 12.90 5.40 2.89
CA ASN A 87 12.10 4.34 3.47
C ASN A 87 12.48 4.15 4.94
N LYS A 88 11.48 4.06 5.81
CA LYS A 88 11.64 3.71 7.22
C LYS A 88 11.03 2.34 7.46
N SER A 89 11.77 1.47 8.12
CA SER A 89 11.24 0.16 8.52
C SER A 89 10.21 0.32 9.65
N LEU A 90 9.06 -0.32 9.48
CA LEU A 90 8.02 -0.46 10.49
C LEU A 90 8.07 -1.83 11.17
N GLY A 91 8.61 -2.84 10.49
CA GLY A 91 8.69 -4.22 10.96
C GLY A 91 8.85 -5.20 9.82
N LYS A 92 8.54 -6.47 10.12
CA LYS A 92 8.57 -7.57 9.15
C LYS A 92 7.23 -8.31 9.15
N TYR A 93 6.92 -8.93 8.02
CA TYR A 93 5.83 -9.89 7.89
C TYR A 93 6.37 -11.26 7.49
N LYS A 94 5.59 -12.29 7.70
CA LYS A 94 5.91 -13.65 7.26
C LYS A 94 4.81 -14.18 6.36
N ALA A 95 5.20 -15.05 5.44
CA ALA A 95 4.26 -15.72 4.56
C ALA A 95 3.21 -16.48 5.36
N ASN A 96 1.94 -16.35 4.93
CA ASN A 96 0.77 -17.00 5.53
C ASN A 96 0.46 -16.63 7.00
N GLU A 97 1.15 -15.64 7.57
CA GLU A 97 0.79 -15.09 8.88
C GLU A 97 -0.12 -13.86 8.72
N LYS A 98 -1.19 -13.83 9.52
CA LYS A 98 -2.10 -12.69 9.56
C LYS A 98 -1.47 -11.52 10.31
N MET A 99 -1.46 -10.36 9.69
CA MET A 99 -0.97 -9.10 10.26
C MET A 99 -2.12 -8.10 10.36
N ILE A 100 -2.24 -7.44 11.51
CA ILE A 100 -3.17 -6.33 11.72
C ILE A 100 -2.38 -5.03 11.67
N VAL A 101 -2.82 -4.11 10.82
CA VAL A 101 -2.23 -2.77 10.69
C VAL A 101 -3.25 -1.75 11.15
N THR A 102 -2.85 -0.89 12.07
CA THR A 102 -3.65 0.25 12.53
C THR A 102 -2.91 1.53 12.20
N ILE A 103 -3.58 2.44 11.50
CA ILE A 103 -3.07 3.76 11.11
C ILE A 103 -3.95 4.81 11.75
N GLU A 104 -3.36 5.80 12.41
CA GLU A 104 -4.06 7.02 12.83
C GLU A 104 -3.38 8.20 12.14
N LEU A 105 -4.12 8.87 11.24
CA LEU A 105 -3.65 9.98 10.44
C LEU A 105 -4.29 11.28 10.89
N ASN A 106 -3.48 12.34 10.96
CA ASN A 106 -3.92 13.72 11.02
C ASN A 106 -3.30 14.49 9.85
N ALA A 107 -4.08 14.68 8.78
CA ALA A 107 -3.63 15.34 7.56
C ALA A 107 -3.23 16.81 7.81
N ALA A 108 -3.94 17.51 8.69
CA ALA A 108 -3.65 18.91 9.00
C ALA A 108 -2.28 19.09 9.67
N SER A 109 -1.89 18.20 10.58
CA SER A 109 -0.57 18.22 11.21
C SER A 109 0.51 17.52 10.39
N ARG A 110 0.14 16.81 9.32
CA ARG A 110 1.01 15.97 8.47
C ARG A 110 1.71 14.84 9.23
N PHE A 111 1.09 14.34 10.29
CA PHE A 111 1.62 13.22 11.07
C PHE A 111 0.65 12.05 11.05
N TYR A 112 1.21 10.86 11.11
CA TYR A 112 0.46 9.64 11.32
C TYR A 112 1.24 8.65 12.18
N THR A 113 0.52 7.72 12.80
CA THR A 113 1.10 6.60 13.51
C THR A 113 0.73 5.29 12.83
N VAL A 114 1.62 4.31 12.93
CA VAL A 114 1.37 2.94 12.49
C VAL A 114 1.67 2.00 13.63
N SER A 115 0.76 1.07 13.89
CA SER A 115 0.91 -0.03 14.83
C SER A 115 0.71 -1.35 14.08
N LEU A 116 1.59 -2.31 14.31
CA LEU A 116 1.52 -3.67 13.76
C LEU A 116 1.16 -4.64 14.88
N ASN A 117 0.09 -5.41 14.74
CA ASN A 117 -0.41 -6.38 15.73
C ASN A 117 -0.52 -5.80 17.15
N GLY A 118 -0.98 -4.54 17.27
CA GLY A 118 -1.12 -3.87 18.56
C GLY A 118 0.21 -3.44 19.22
N SER A 119 1.32 -3.46 18.48
CA SER A 119 2.60 -2.95 18.96
C SER A 119 2.54 -1.45 19.28
N LYS A 120 3.56 -0.93 19.98
CA LYS A 120 3.68 0.51 20.22
C LYS A 120 3.66 1.27 18.90
N PRO A 121 2.78 2.28 18.74
CA PRO A 121 2.67 3.04 17.50
C PRO A 121 3.97 3.75 17.13
N ALA A 122 4.38 3.62 15.88
CA ALA A 122 5.51 4.36 15.32
C ALA A 122 5.03 5.67 14.70
N ASN A 123 5.63 6.79 15.10
CA ASN A 123 5.33 8.11 14.55
C ASN A 123 6.02 8.33 13.20
N ASN A 124 5.29 8.90 12.26
CA ASN A 124 5.74 9.13 10.90
C ASN A 124 5.24 10.48 10.38
N ILE A 125 5.96 11.04 9.42
CA ILE A 125 5.57 12.25 8.68
C ILE A 125 4.93 11.83 7.36
N CYS A 126 3.86 12.52 6.98
CA CYS A 126 3.19 12.28 5.69
C CYS A 126 4.16 12.44 4.52
N PHE A 127 4.00 11.57 3.52
CA PHE A 127 4.78 11.58 2.28
C PHE A 127 4.51 12.86 1.47
N ALA A 128 3.25 13.22 1.30
CA ALA A 128 2.85 14.47 0.66
C ALA A 128 1.82 15.23 1.52
N PRO A 129 1.79 16.56 1.44
CA PRO A 129 0.79 17.36 2.11
C PRO A 129 -0.54 17.25 1.38
N VAL A 130 -1.59 16.85 2.10
CA VAL A 130 -2.97 16.86 1.63
C VAL A 130 -3.87 17.55 2.68
N ALA A 131 -4.98 18.11 2.26
CA ALA A 131 -5.93 18.76 3.17
C ALA A 131 -6.76 17.72 3.95
N SER A 132 -7.06 16.60 3.30
CA SER A 132 -7.89 15.51 3.80
C SER A 132 -7.63 14.25 3.01
N VAL A 133 -8.13 13.12 3.48
CA VAL A 133 -8.09 11.85 2.75
C VAL A 133 -9.49 11.26 2.65
N GLU A 134 -9.76 10.51 1.59
CA GLU A 134 -11.06 9.86 1.36
C GLU A 134 -10.93 8.46 0.73
N ARG A 135 -9.71 7.97 0.49
CA ARG A 135 -9.49 6.68 -0.17
C ARG A 135 -8.39 5.89 0.51
N ILE A 136 -8.60 4.57 0.56
CA ILE A 136 -7.52 3.62 0.78
C ILE A 136 -7.33 2.78 -0.48
N VAL A 137 -6.07 2.63 -0.87
CA VAL A 137 -5.66 1.90 -2.07
C VAL A 137 -4.76 0.75 -1.64
N PHE A 138 -5.02 -0.44 -2.18
CA PHE A 138 -4.13 -1.60 -2.16
C PHE A 138 -3.70 -1.86 -3.60
N ARG A 139 -2.40 -1.88 -3.84
CA ARG A 139 -1.83 -2.06 -5.17
C ARG A 139 -0.64 -3.01 -5.11
N THR A 140 -0.65 -4.03 -5.96
CA THR A 140 0.51 -4.89 -6.17
C THR A 140 1.50 -4.24 -7.14
N GLY A 141 2.67 -4.82 -7.28
CA GLY A 141 3.71 -4.32 -8.18
C GLY A 141 4.38 -3.04 -7.67
N ARG A 142 5.55 -2.75 -8.16
CA ARG A 142 6.28 -1.53 -7.82
C ARG A 142 5.69 -0.33 -8.55
N ILE A 143 5.60 0.80 -7.85
CA ILE A 143 5.31 2.07 -8.51
C ILE A 143 6.54 2.47 -9.33
N ARG A 144 6.37 2.61 -10.62
CA ARG A 144 7.44 3.05 -11.52
C ARG A 144 7.68 4.55 -11.35
N HIS A 145 8.95 4.92 -11.37
CA HIS A 145 9.39 6.30 -11.34
C HIS A 145 9.68 6.79 -12.75
N PHE A 146 9.26 8.00 -13.03
CA PHE A 146 9.56 8.70 -14.27
C PHE A 146 10.23 10.02 -13.94
N PRO A 147 11.17 10.50 -14.76
CA PRO A 147 11.81 11.79 -14.57
C PRO A 147 10.78 12.91 -14.53
N ASP A 148 10.96 13.84 -13.61
CA ASP A 148 10.21 15.08 -13.52
C ASP A 148 11.17 16.27 -13.30
N ALA A 149 10.62 17.47 -13.19
CA ALA A 149 11.42 18.69 -13.02
C ALA A 149 12.25 18.71 -11.73
N GLU A 150 11.79 18.03 -10.67
CA GLU A 150 12.45 17.98 -9.37
C GLU A 150 13.41 16.79 -9.26
N THR A 151 13.10 15.70 -9.98
CA THR A 151 13.88 14.45 -9.98
C THR A 151 14.22 14.00 -11.41
N PRO A 152 15.00 14.77 -12.18
CA PRO A 152 15.24 14.53 -13.60
C PRO A 152 16.01 13.23 -13.91
N THR A 153 16.64 12.64 -12.92
CA THR A 153 17.37 11.36 -13.06
C THR A 153 16.64 10.16 -12.43
N ASP A 154 15.46 10.37 -11.83
CA ASP A 154 14.70 9.30 -11.16
C ASP A 154 13.86 8.54 -12.19
N GLN A 155 14.44 7.51 -12.75
CA GLN A 155 13.79 6.66 -13.75
C GLN A 155 13.91 5.20 -13.37
N SER A 156 12.79 4.48 -13.43
CA SER A 156 12.82 3.01 -13.36
C SER A 156 13.41 2.44 -14.66
N TYR A 157 14.25 1.43 -14.52
CA TYR A 157 14.79 0.71 -15.67
C TYR A 157 13.66 0.03 -16.45
N ASP A 158 13.86 -0.11 -17.77
CA ASP A 158 12.97 -0.91 -18.59
C ASP A 158 12.96 -2.36 -18.14
N LEU A 159 11.79 -2.96 -18.23
CA LEU A 159 11.60 -4.35 -17.85
C LEU A 159 11.88 -5.25 -19.06
N PHE A 160 12.69 -6.28 -18.83
CA PHE A 160 12.91 -7.33 -19.81
C PHE A 160 11.84 -8.41 -19.68
N ASN A 161 11.49 -9.07 -20.78
CA ASN A 161 10.54 -10.18 -20.81
C ASN A 161 9.14 -9.82 -20.28
N THR A 162 8.60 -8.68 -20.72
CA THR A 162 7.26 -8.21 -20.31
C THR A 162 6.11 -9.11 -20.78
N GLU A 163 6.39 -10.06 -21.68
CA GLU A 163 5.43 -11.01 -22.24
C GLU A 163 5.37 -12.35 -21.45
N VAL A 164 6.18 -12.50 -20.40
CA VAL A 164 6.26 -13.74 -19.60
C VAL A 164 5.79 -13.47 -18.18
N PRO A 165 4.80 -14.22 -17.67
CA PRO A 165 4.34 -14.05 -16.30
C PRO A 165 5.46 -14.38 -15.29
N VAL A 166 5.53 -13.58 -14.23
CA VAL A 166 6.45 -13.80 -13.11
C VAL A 166 5.82 -14.68 -12.03
N LYS A 167 6.59 -15.01 -10.99
CA LYS A 167 6.10 -15.77 -9.85
C LYS A 167 4.92 -15.07 -9.19
N ASN A 168 3.83 -15.80 -8.96
CA ASN A 168 2.58 -15.26 -8.46
C ASN A 168 2.70 -14.73 -7.03
N ALA A 169 2.51 -13.45 -6.85
CA ALA A 169 2.38 -12.81 -5.56
C ALA A 169 0.90 -12.69 -5.17
N ARG A 170 0.54 -13.06 -3.93
CA ARG A 170 -0.83 -13.04 -3.43
C ARG A 170 -0.94 -12.32 -2.10
N TYR A 171 -1.92 -11.44 -2.00
CA TYR A 171 -2.23 -10.68 -0.78
C TYR A 171 -3.72 -10.75 -0.51
N SER A 172 -4.10 -11.18 0.68
CA SER A 172 -5.50 -11.27 1.11
C SER A 172 -5.78 -10.23 2.17
N ILE A 173 -6.75 -9.36 1.91
CA ILE A 173 -7.24 -8.35 2.86
C ILE A 173 -8.50 -8.91 3.51
N HIS A 174 -8.43 -9.25 4.80
CA HIS A 174 -9.50 -9.95 5.51
C HIS A 174 -10.61 -9.02 5.96
N TYR A 175 -10.27 -7.81 6.37
CA TYR A 175 -11.22 -6.75 6.71
C TYR A 175 -10.57 -5.38 6.58
N LEU A 176 -11.42 -4.37 6.47
CA LEU A 176 -11.04 -2.96 6.48
C LEU A 176 -12.07 -2.17 7.24
N LYS A 177 -11.62 -1.41 8.25
CA LYS A 177 -12.41 -0.48 9.04
C LYS A 177 -11.85 0.92 8.92
N THR A 178 -12.71 1.90 8.77
CA THR A 178 -12.36 3.32 8.75
C THR A 178 -13.23 4.07 9.76
N LYS A 179 -12.64 5.01 10.49
CA LYS A 179 -13.35 5.84 11.46
C LYS A 179 -12.78 7.25 11.40
N THR A 180 -13.65 8.24 11.11
CA THR A 180 -13.30 9.64 11.27
C THR A 180 -13.07 9.95 12.75
N LEU A 181 -12.00 10.67 13.05
CA LEU A 181 -11.66 11.13 14.39
C LEU A 181 -12.04 12.63 14.54
N PRO A 182 -12.36 13.07 15.77
CA PRO A 182 -12.71 14.47 16.04
C PRO A 182 -11.53 15.44 15.82
#